data_cd4366d244cc1cb31c5fbff1d15e1bc7
#
_entry.id   cd4366d244cc1cb31c5fbff1d15e1bc7
#
_cell.length_a   1.000
_cell.length_b   1.000
_cell.length_c   1.000
_cell.angle_alpha   90.00
_cell.angle_beta   90.00
_cell.angle_gamma   90.00
#
_symmetry.space_group_name_H-M   'P 1'
#
loop_
_entity.id
_entity.type
_entity.pdbx_description
1 polymer ?
#
loop_
_entity_poly.entity_id
_entity_poly.type
_entity_poly.pdbx_seq_one_letter_code
_entity_poly.pdbx_strand_id
1 'polypeptide(L)'
;VSHIPVFGNTDDYRPCTELWGPMLRRASFDVALAAHTHHARFYPQGVDGCRYPVLIGGGYNKEDATVTVLTLRDGKFSMRVLSENPKMRWTLGE
;
A
#
# COMPACT_ATOMS: atom_id res chain seq x y z
N VAL A 1 -4.95 5.48 -5.62
CA VAL A 1 -5.67 4.31 -5.09
C VAL A 1 -6.01 3.36 -6.24
N SER A 2 -5.74 2.10 -6.09
CA SER A 2 -6.13 1.09 -7.07
C SER A 2 -6.64 -0.16 -6.36
N HIS A 3 -7.50 -0.93 -7.02
CA HIS A 3 -7.95 -2.19 -6.44
C HIS A 3 -6.84 -3.24 -6.50
N ILE A 4 -6.29 -3.47 -7.69
CA ILE A 4 -5.20 -4.43 -7.88
C ILE A 4 -3.86 -3.73 -7.64
N PRO A 5 -2.96 -4.31 -6.84
CA PRO A 5 -1.64 -3.71 -6.64
C PRO A 5 -0.86 -3.61 -7.94
N VAL A 6 -0.25 -2.46 -8.18
CA VAL A 6 0.69 -2.28 -9.30
C VAL A 6 2.12 -2.50 -8.83
N PHE A 7 2.26 -2.95 -7.61
CA PHE A 7 3.53 -3.29 -6.98
C PHE A 7 3.47 -4.74 -6.56
N GLY A 8 4.56 -5.44 -6.73
CA GLY A 8 4.63 -6.84 -6.38
C GLY A 8 4.97 -7.69 -7.58
N ASN A 9 5.31 -8.90 -7.31
CA ASN A 9 5.81 -9.82 -8.33
C ASN A 9 4.94 -11.07 -8.39
N THR A 10 3.64 -10.87 -8.60
CA THR A 10 2.74 -11.99 -8.81
C THR A 10 2.36 -12.04 -10.29
N ASP A 11 2.34 -13.23 -10.84
CA ASP A 11 2.05 -13.42 -12.25
C ASP A 11 0.65 -12.91 -12.62
N ASP A 12 -0.29 -13.01 -11.68
CA ASP A 12 -1.68 -12.58 -11.91
C ASP A 12 -1.80 -11.07 -12.18
N TYR A 13 -0.84 -10.28 -11.69
CA TYR A 13 -0.88 -8.83 -11.81
C TYR A 13 0.19 -8.28 -12.72
N ARG A 14 0.94 -9.16 -13.38
CA ARG A 14 2.04 -8.77 -14.26
C ARG A 14 1.63 -7.75 -15.33
N PRO A 15 0.51 -7.92 -16.04
CA PRO A 15 0.14 -6.91 -17.04
C PRO A 15 -0.03 -5.51 -16.46
N CYS A 16 -0.64 -5.41 -15.28
CA CYS A 16 -0.80 -4.11 -14.62
C CYS A 16 0.55 -3.55 -14.19
N THR A 17 1.41 -4.39 -13.62
CA THR A 17 2.73 -3.97 -13.15
C THR A 17 3.63 -3.55 -14.32
N GLU A 18 3.61 -4.28 -15.42
CA GLU A 18 4.44 -3.96 -16.58
C GLU A 18 3.98 -2.70 -17.30
N LEU A 19 2.67 -2.50 -17.40
CA LEU A 19 2.10 -1.36 -18.12
C LEU A 19 2.14 -0.08 -17.28
N TRP A 20 1.67 -0.14 -16.06
CA TRP A 20 1.50 1.03 -15.21
C TRP A 20 2.69 1.30 -14.29
N GLY A 21 3.41 0.25 -13.91
CA GLY A 21 4.51 0.37 -12.96
C GLY A 21 5.56 1.41 -13.33
N PRO A 22 6.13 1.37 -14.56
CA PRO A 22 7.14 2.36 -14.95
C PRO A 22 6.65 3.79 -14.92
N MET A 23 5.39 4.02 -15.27
CA MET A 23 4.80 5.35 -15.26
C MET A 23 4.57 5.83 -13.82
N LEU A 24 4.05 4.95 -12.97
CA LEU A 24 3.80 5.29 -11.57
C LEU A 24 5.09 5.53 -10.80
N ARG A 25 6.15 4.81 -11.12
CA ARG A 25 7.46 5.02 -10.47
C ARG A 25 8.05 6.39 -10.76
N ARG A 26 7.69 7.00 -11.90
CA ARG A 26 8.15 8.35 -12.25
C ARG A 26 7.28 9.43 -11.64
N ALA A 27 6.09 9.09 -11.18
CA ALA A 27 5.19 10.05 -10.55
C ALA A 27 5.59 10.29 -9.10
N SER A 28 5.12 11.40 -8.56
CA SER A 28 5.39 11.78 -7.17
C SER A 28 4.14 11.54 -6.35
N PHE A 29 4.20 10.53 -5.47
CA PHE A 29 3.10 10.16 -4.58
C PHE A 29 3.58 10.14 -3.14
N ASP A 30 2.67 10.40 -2.21
CA ASP A 30 2.94 10.20 -0.80
C ASP A 30 2.77 8.74 -0.39
N VAL A 31 1.80 8.06 -0.99
CA VAL A 31 1.55 6.65 -0.72
C VAL A 31 0.69 6.06 -1.84
N ALA A 32 0.89 4.80 -2.13
CA ALA A 32 0.00 4.02 -3.00
C ALA A 32 -0.84 3.07 -2.15
N LEU A 33 -2.14 3.08 -2.39
CA LEU A 33 -3.08 2.23 -1.67
C LEU A 33 -3.70 1.23 -2.64
N ALA A 34 -3.68 -0.04 -2.27
CA ALA A 34 -4.26 -1.11 -3.07
C ALA A 34 -4.94 -2.14 -2.18
N ALA A 35 -5.58 -3.11 -2.81
CA ALA A 35 -6.33 -4.15 -2.12
C ALA A 35 -6.19 -5.49 -2.86
N HIS A 36 -7.28 -6.18 -3.10
CA HIS A 36 -7.43 -7.37 -3.94
C HIS A 36 -6.83 -8.66 -3.39
N THR A 37 -5.62 -8.65 -2.84
CA THR A 37 -4.93 -9.88 -2.41
C THR A 37 -5.55 -10.51 -1.16
N HIS A 38 -6.33 -9.75 -0.40
CA HIS A 38 -6.89 -10.12 0.90
C HIS A 38 -5.84 -10.38 1.99
N HIS A 39 -4.60 -9.97 1.72
CA HIS A 39 -3.50 -10.06 2.68
C HIS A 39 -2.86 -8.70 2.84
N ALA A 40 -2.87 -8.18 4.05
CA ALA A 40 -2.28 -6.88 4.32
C ALA A 40 -0.76 -6.93 4.17
N ARG A 41 -0.21 -5.94 3.50
CA ARG A 41 1.24 -5.79 3.30
C ARG A 41 1.58 -4.31 3.26
N PHE A 42 2.72 -3.97 3.80
CA PHE A 42 3.26 -2.63 3.72
C PHE A 42 4.69 -2.69 3.19
N TYR A 43 4.92 -1.96 2.11
CA TYR A 43 6.25 -1.85 1.50
C TYR A 43 6.73 -0.41 1.69
N PRO A 44 7.78 -0.20 2.52
CA PRO A 44 8.34 1.13 2.70
C PRO A 44 8.92 1.68 1.40
N GLN A 45 9.06 2.99 1.33
CA GLN A 45 9.73 3.64 0.23
C GLN A 45 11.13 3.05 0.03
N GLY A 46 11.49 2.79 -1.22
CA GLY A 46 12.80 2.25 -1.59
C GLY A 46 12.78 0.76 -1.91
N VAL A 47 11.75 0.02 -1.53
CA VAL A 47 11.64 -1.40 -1.86
C VAL A 47 11.45 -1.55 -3.38
N ASP A 48 12.27 -2.38 -4.02
CA ASP A 48 12.28 -2.61 -5.47
C ASP A 48 12.38 -1.32 -6.28
N GLY A 49 13.07 -0.30 -5.76
CA GLY A 49 13.25 0.97 -6.44
C GLY A 49 12.02 1.85 -6.46
N CYS A 50 10.99 1.51 -5.73
CA CYS A 50 9.77 2.29 -5.67
C CYS A 50 9.98 3.56 -4.85
N ARG A 51 9.60 4.72 -5.40
CA ARG A 51 9.83 6.02 -4.76
C ARG A 51 8.81 6.39 -3.71
N TYR A 52 7.80 5.58 -3.52
CA TYR A 52 6.71 5.85 -2.60
C TYR A 52 6.39 4.58 -1.81
N PRO A 53 5.88 4.70 -0.60
CA PRO A 53 5.43 3.54 0.15
C PRO A 53 4.15 2.97 -0.45
N VAL A 54 3.97 1.66 -0.32
CA VAL A 54 2.80 0.95 -0.85
C VAL A 54 2.13 0.22 0.29
N LEU A 55 0.84 0.48 0.48
CA LEU A 55 0.01 -0.26 1.43
C LEU A 55 -1.02 -1.08 0.67
N ILE A 56 -1.04 -2.37 0.95
CA ILE A 56 -2.08 -3.27 0.45
C ILE A 56 -2.98 -3.60 1.64
N GLY A 57 -4.26 -3.28 1.50
CA GLY A 57 -5.24 -3.53 2.55
C GLY A 57 -5.51 -5.01 2.75
N GLY A 58 -5.97 -5.36 3.95
CA GLY A 58 -6.23 -6.73 4.32
C GLY A 58 -7.57 -7.25 3.81
N GLY A 59 -7.86 -8.47 4.19
CA GLY A 59 -9.08 -9.15 3.79
C GLY A 59 -10.14 -9.16 4.89
N TYR A 60 -11.09 -10.05 4.73
CA TYR A 60 -12.21 -10.17 5.65
C TYR A 60 -11.91 -11.08 6.87
N ASN A 61 -10.83 -11.83 6.83
CA ASN A 61 -10.44 -12.68 7.96
C ASN A 61 -9.89 -11.81 9.10
N LYS A 62 -10.18 -12.22 10.33
CA LYS A 62 -9.75 -11.48 11.51
C LYS A 62 -8.24 -11.22 11.54
N GLU A 63 -7.46 -12.18 11.07
CA GLU A 63 -5.99 -12.10 11.07
C GLU A 63 -5.44 -11.14 10.00
N ASP A 64 -6.23 -10.87 8.96
CA ASP A 64 -5.82 -10.02 7.84
C ASP A 64 -6.57 -8.70 7.78
N ALA A 65 -7.67 -8.56 8.52
CA ALA A 65 -8.49 -7.37 8.43
C ALA A 65 -7.75 -6.14 8.96
N THR A 66 -7.80 -5.06 8.20
CA THR A 66 -7.16 -3.79 8.56
C THR A 66 -8.10 -2.63 8.30
N VAL A 67 -7.94 -1.58 9.09
CA VAL A 67 -8.57 -0.28 8.84
C VAL A 67 -7.44 0.74 8.74
N THR A 68 -7.45 1.51 7.67
CA THR A 68 -6.43 2.53 7.43
C THR A 68 -7.02 3.90 7.66
N VAL A 69 -6.36 4.67 8.52
CA VAL A 69 -6.73 6.06 8.78
C VAL A 69 -5.68 6.95 8.13
N LEU A 70 -6.12 7.77 7.18
CA LEU A 70 -5.29 8.77 6.54
C LEU A 70 -5.62 10.12 7.14
N THR A 71 -4.61 10.87 7.55
CA THR A 71 -4.79 12.22 8.07
C THR A 71 -3.99 13.19 7.22
N LEU A 72 -4.67 14.23 6.75
CA LEU A 72 -4.03 15.33 6.05
C LEU A 72 -4.32 16.60 6.84
N ARG A 73 -3.28 17.21 7.40
CA ARG A 73 -3.40 18.38 8.24
C ARG A 73 -2.25 19.35 7.94
N ASP A 74 -2.59 20.58 7.61
CA ASP A 74 -1.61 21.65 7.34
C ASP A 74 -0.59 21.23 6.28
N GLY A 75 -1.05 20.53 5.25
CA GLY A 75 -0.19 20.04 4.18
C GLY A 75 0.66 18.83 4.55
N LYS A 76 0.51 18.33 5.77
CA LYS A 76 1.25 17.15 6.24
C LYS A 76 0.37 15.92 6.18
N PHE A 77 0.96 14.82 5.75
CA PHE A 77 0.30 13.54 5.59
C PHE A 77 0.76 12.56 6.65
N SER A 78 -0.18 11.83 7.21
CA SER A 78 0.15 10.68 8.05
C SER A 78 -0.83 9.54 7.79
N MET A 79 -0.39 8.33 8.05
CA MET A 79 -1.18 7.13 7.84
C MET A 79 -1.00 6.18 9.02
N ARG A 80 -2.09 5.57 9.42
CA ARG A 80 -2.09 4.62 10.50
C ARG A 80 -2.94 3.42 10.12
N VAL A 81 -2.35 2.25 10.19
CA VAL A 81 -3.05 0.99 9.88
C VAL A 81 -3.36 0.29 11.19
N LEU A 82 -4.64 0.03 11.41
CA LEU A 82 -5.15 -0.61 12.62
C LEU A 82 -5.55 -2.05 12.29
N SER A 83 -5.25 -2.96 13.18
CA SER A 83 -5.62 -4.37 13.04
C SER A 83 -5.62 -5.03 14.41
N GLU A 84 -6.39 -6.08 14.57
CA GLU A 84 -6.30 -6.94 15.74
C GLU A 84 -5.00 -7.74 15.75
N ASN A 85 -4.44 -7.99 14.56
CA ASN A 85 -3.15 -8.66 14.42
C ASN A 85 -2.02 -7.64 14.55
N PRO A 86 -1.18 -7.71 15.59
CA PRO A 86 -0.10 -6.74 15.80
C PRO A 86 0.90 -6.69 14.64
N LYS A 87 1.03 -7.75 13.87
CA LYS A 87 1.94 -7.80 12.71
C LYS A 87 1.45 -6.94 11.54
N MET A 88 0.19 -6.56 11.56
CA MET A 88 -0.45 -5.77 10.51
C MET A 88 -0.69 -4.32 10.92
N ARG A 89 0.05 -3.84 11.91
CA ARG A 89 -0.06 -2.46 12.40
C ARG A 89 1.14 -1.66 11.92
N TRP A 90 0.88 -0.66 11.11
CA TRP A 90 1.92 0.20 10.55
C TRP A 90 1.56 1.65 10.74
N THR A 91 2.58 2.50 10.78
CA THR A 91 2.42 3.95 10.81
C THR A 91 3.36 4.58 9.80
N LEU A 92 2.91 5.68 9.19
CA LEU A 92 3.70 6.46 8.25
C LEU A 92 3.42 7.93 8.50
N GLY A 93 4.48 8.73 8.55
CA GLY A 93 4.39 10.13 8.91
C GLY A 93 4.22 10.31 10.42
N GLU A 94 3.73 11.46 10.81
CA GLU A 94 3.56 11.80 12.23
C GLU A 94 2.15 11.60 12.73
#